data_3a306f88b88494b4403d5328699aaceb
#
_entry.id   3a306f88b88494b4403d5328699aaceb
#
_cell.length_a   1.000
_cell.length_b   1.000
_cell.length_c   1.000
_cell.angle_alpha   90.00
_cell.angle_beta   90.00
_cell.angle_gamma   90.00
#
_symmetry.space_group_name_H-M   'P 1'
#
loop_
_entity.id
_entity.type
_entity.pdbx_description
1 polymer ?
#
loop_
_entity_poly.entity_id
_entity_poly.type
_entity_poly.pdbx_seq_one_letter_code
_entity_poly.pdbx_strand_id
1 'polypeptide(L)'
;PDMVLLAGGKPKIVQCTEQEGFKLTAKKLKKAISKKTKWVIINSPSNPTGAGYSKKEIMELAKVLLKHKKIHILSDDIYEHVRYDNFNFFTIAQVSKLKDRTLTMNGVSKSYAMTGWRIGYAAGPKDIIKAIGKIQSQSTSNPSSVSQAAAVEALNGKQDFIKIRSNEFKKRRNFVVKSLNSIKGINCLIPNGAFYVFPSCKGLLNKKTKLKNDTSFVQKLLEKENVAVVQGSAFGLEGYFRISYATSMKNLKKAMERIKSFCDSLNK
;
A
#
# COMPACT_ATOMS: atom_id res chain seq x y z
N PRO A 1 8.27 -6.67 7.11
CA PRO A 1 9.18 -7.76 7.54
C PRO A 1 9.60 -7.60 8.99
N ASP A 2 9.97 -6.39 9.42
CA ASP A 2 10.54 -6.13 10.74
C ASP A 2 9.57 -6.45 11.88
N MET A 3 8.28 -6.17 11.73
CA MET A 3 7.27 -6.60 12.72
C MET A 3 7.19 -8.11 12.89
N VAL A 4 7.39 -8.86 11.80
CA VAL A 4 7.41 -10.34 11.86
C VAL A 4 8.68 -10.82 12.57
N LEU A 5 9.82 -10.17 12.31
CA LEU A 5 11.08 -10.48 12.99
C LEU A 5 11.01 -10.18 14.48
N LEU A 6 10.48 -9.02 14.88
CA LEU A 6 10.27 -8.63 16.27
C LEU A 6 9.35 -9.61 17.02
N ALA A 7 8.37 -10.19 16.32
CA ALA A 7 7.52 -11.25 16.87
C ALA A 7 8.17 -12.66 16.87
N GLY A 8 9.46 -12.76 16.57
CA GLY A 8 10.19 -14.05 16.48
C GLY A 8 9.82 -14.89 15.25
N GLY A 9 9.12 -14.30 14.29
CA GLY A 9 8.74 -14.96 13.05
C GLY A 9 9.81 -14.80 11.95
N LYS A 10 9.69 -15.63 10.90
CA LYS A 10 10.53 -15.53 9.69
C LYS A 10 9.69 -15.00 8.52
N PRO A 11 9.90 -13.76 8.07
CA PRO A 11 9.15 -13.22 6.95
C PRO A 11 9.54 -13.94 5.65
N LYS A 12 8.53 -14.34 4.87
CA LYS A 12 8.72 -14.87 3.52
C LYS A 12 8.14 -13.89 2.52
N ILE A 13 9.03 -13.14 1.88
CA ILE A 13 8.66 -12.16 0.87
C ILE A 13 8.31 -12.89 -0.44
N VAL A 14 7.18 -12.52 -1.04
CA VAL A 14 6.78 -12.96 -2.38
C VAL A 14 6.75 -11.77 -3.29
N GLN A 15 7.74 -11.63 -4.15
CA GLN A 15 7.81 -10.53 -5.10
C GLN A 15 6.66 -10.59 -6.11
N CYS A 16 5.97 -9.46 -6.25
CA CYS A 16 4.89 -9.24 -7.21
C CYS A 16 5.37 -8.25 -8.26
N THR A 17 5.45 -8.68 -9.51
CA THR A 17 6.03 -7.89 -10.59
C THR A 17 5.04 -6.89 -11.18
N GLU A 18 5.56 -5.92 -11.94
CA GLU A 18 4.75 -4.95 -12.69
C GLU A 18 3.81 -5.64 -13.69
N GLN A 19 4.29 -6.70 -14.37
CA GLN A 19 3.51 -7.52 -15.31
C GLN A 19 2.32 -8.22 -14.65
N GLU A 20 2.40 -8.46 -13.34
CA GLU A 20 1.32 -9.01 -12.51
C GLU A 20 0.47 -7.90 -11.88
N GLY A 21 0.68 -6.63 -12.26
CA GLY A 21 0.05 -5.47 -11.65
C GLY A 21 0.41 -5.31 -10.17
N PHE A 22 1.61 -5.74 -9.77
CA PHE A 22 2.10 -5.76 -8.39
C PHE A 22 1.22 -6.55 -7.41
N LYS A 23 0.51 -7.56 -7.90
CA LYS A 23 -0.43 -8.37 -7.10
C LYS A 23 0.06 -9.81 -6.94
N LEU A 24 -0.14 -10.36 -5.75
CA LEU A 24 0.12 -11.76 -5.47
C LEU A 24 -0.86 -12.63 -6.26
N THR A 25 -0.34 -13.54 -7.06
CA THR A 25 -1.16 -14.51 -7.79
C THR A 25 -1.38 -15.79 -6.97
N ALA A 26 -2.48 -16.49 -7.23
CA ALA A 26 -2.77 -17.79 -6.60
C ALA A 26 -1.63 -18.81 -6.81
N LYS A 27 -1.00 -18.80 -8.00
CA LYS A 27 0.16 -19.65 -8.33
C LYS A 27 1.35 -19.36 -7.41
N LYS A 28 1.71 -18.08 -7.24
CA LYS A 28 2.81 -17.66 -6.35
C LYS A 28 2.48 -17.96 -4.88
N LEU A 29 1.25 -17.68 -4.45
CA LEU A 29 0.80 -18.00 -3.09
C LEU A 29 0.93 -19.50 -2.81
N LYS A 30 0.44 -20.37 -3.69
CA LYS A 30 0.56 -21.83 -3.56
C LYS A 30 2.00 -22.27 -3.44
N LYS A 31 2.92 -21.69 -4.23
CA LYS A 31 4.37 -22.01 -4.19
C LYS A 31 5.04 -21.51 -2.90
N ALA A 32 4.54 -20.40 -2.34
CA ALA A 32 5.14 -19.78 -1.15
C ALA A 32 4.73 -20.46 0.15
N ILE A 33 3.52 -21.03 0.23
CA ILE A 33 3.01 -21.72 1.42
C ILE A 33 3.83 -22.97 1.74
N SER A 34 4.07 -23.18 3.02
CA SER A 34 4.70 -24.37 3.57
C SER A 34 4.01 -24.82 4.86
N LYS A 35 4.40 -25.97 5.42
CA LYS A 35 3.90 -26.45 6.74
C LYS A 35 4.21 -25.47 7.89
N LYS A 36 5.19 -24.58 7.71
CA LYS A 36 5.61 -23.57 8.70
C LYS A 36 4.86 -22.22 8.53
N THR A 37 4.09 -22.04 7.47
CA THR A 37 3.35 -20.78 7.23
C THR A 37 2.21 -20.63 8.24
N LYS A 38 2.26 -19.55 9.03
CA LYS A 38 1.25 -19.23 10.05
C LYS A 38 0.29 -18.13 9.58
N TRP A 39 0.83 -17.12 8.86
CA TRP A 39 0.08 -15.96 8.41
C TRP A 39 0.31 -15.66 6.95
N VAL A 40 -0.71 -15.13 6.30
CA VAL A 40 -0.61 -14.44 5.00
C VAL A 40 -1.12 -13.03 5.20
N ILE A 41 -0.34 -12.03 4.77
CA ILE A 41 -0.68 -10.61 4.87
C ILE A 41 -1.04 -10.10 3.48
N ILE A 42 -2.22 -9.48 3.35
CA ILE A 42 -2.73 -8.88 2.12
C ILE A 42 -3.09 -7.43 2.41
N ASN A 43 -2.56 -6.48 1.64
CA ASN A 43 -2.91 -5.07 1.70
C ASN A 43 -3.54 -4.64 0.37
N SER A 44 -4.80 -4.18 0.40
CA SER A 44 -5.55 -3.80 -0.79
C SER A 44 -6.56 -2.67 -0.50
N PRO A 45 -6.52 -1.56 -1.25
CA PRO A 45 -5.45 -1.10 -2.15
C PRO A 45 -4.11 -0.97 -1.45
N SER A 46 -3.02 -1.26 -2.15
CA SER A 46 -1.71 -1.47 -1.54
C SER A 46 -0.89 -0.18 -1.40
N ASN A 47 -0.11 -0.11 -0.35
CA ASN A 47 1.08 0.73 -0.25
C ASN A 47 2.31 -0.16 -0.52
N PRO A 48 3.16 0.11 -1.52
CA PRO A 48 3.38 1.40 -2.20
C PRO A 48 2.68 1.59 -3.56
N THR A 49 2.01 0.58 -4.10
CA THR A 49 1.68 0.50 -5.53
C THR A 49 0.32 1.10 -5.89
N GLY A 50 -0.58 1.26 -4.93
CA GLY A 50 -1.97 1.61 -5.17
C GLY A 50 -2.79 0.52 -5.90
N ALA A 51 -2.20 -0.66 -6.12
CA ALA A 51 -2.87 -1.78 -6.76
C ALA A 51 -3.98 -2.34 -5.88
N GLY A 52 -5.15 -2.58 -6.46
CA GLY A 52 -6.29 -3.18 -5.78
C GLY A 52 -6.61 -4.55 -6.35
N TYR A 53 -6.94 -5.50 -5.47
CA TYR A 53 -7.41 -6.82 -5.89
C TYR A 53 -8.89 -6.78 -6.24
N SER A 54 -9.26 -7.25 -7.41
CA SER A 54 -10.65 -7.51 -7.77
C SER A 54 -11.24 -8.68 -6.95
N LYS A 55 -12.57 -8.76 -6.88
CA LYS A 55 -13.25 -9.90 -6.25
C LYS A 55 -12.77 -11.24 -6.83
N LYS A 56 -12.58 -11.33 -8.16
CA LYS A 56 -12.07 -12.53 -8.83
C LYS A 56 -10.69 -12.93 -8.31
N GLU A 57 -9.75 -11.98 -8.22
CA GLU A 57 -8.39 -12.24 -7.74
C GLU A 57 -8.38 -12.66 -6.26
N ILE A 58 -9.17 -11.99 -5.41
CA ILE A 58 -9.33 -12.41 -4.01
C ILE A 58 -9.91 -13.83 -3.91
N MET A 59 -10.90 -14.19 -4.73
CA MET A 59 -11.46 -15.53 -4.74
C MET A 59 -10.45 -16.59 -5.20
N GLU A 60 -9.54 -16.27 -6.12
CA GLU A 60 -8.47 -17.18 -6.52
C GLU A 60 -7.45 -17.40 -5.37
N LEU A 61 -7.10 -16.35 -4.62
CA LEU A 61 -6.28 -16.49 -3.41
C LEU A 61 -7.02 -17.31 -2.34
N ALA A 62 -8.31 -17.05 -2.16
CA ALA A 62 -9.15 -17.77 -1.20
C ALA A 62 -9.21 -19.27 -1.48
N LYS A 63 -9.34 -19.69 -2.75
CA LYS A 63 -9.31 -21.12 -3.16
C LYS A 63 -8.02 -21.82 -2.68
N VAL A 64 -6.89 -21.13 -2.73
CA VAL A 64 -5.61 -21.66 -2.21
C VAL A 64 -5.66 -21.75 -0.68
N LEU A 65 -6.05 -20.65 -0.02
CA LEU A 65 -6.05 -20.58 1.46
C LEU A 65 -7.04 -21.56 2.10
N LEU A 66 -8.17 -21.86 1.46
CA LEU A 66 -9.14 -22.84 1.94
C LEU A 66 -8.54 -24.25 2.09
N LYS A 67 -7.52 -24.60 1.31
CA LYS A 67 -6.79 -25.88 1.42
C LYS A 67 -5.82 -25.92 2.60
N HIS A 68 -5.53 -24.79 3.25
CA HIS A 68 -4.55 -24.63 4.32
C HIS A 68 -5.20 -24.10 5.61
N LYS A 69 -5.98 -24.95 6.31
CA LYS A 69 -6.83 -24.59 7.45
C LYS A 69 -6.10 -23.91 8.61
N LYS A 70 -4.80 -24.14 8.79
CA LYS A 70 -3.98 -23.62 9.92
C LYS A 70 -3.42 -22.20 9.66
N ILE A 71 -3.59 -21.65 8.45
CA ILE A 71 -3.07 -20.33 8.10
C ILE A 71 -4.09 -19.27 8.46
N HIS A 72 -3.68 -18.30 9.27
CA HIS A 72 -4.43 -17.06 9.51
C HIS A 72 -4.15 -16.03 8.41
N ILE A 73 -5.06 -15.11 8.22
CA ILE A 73 -4.98 -14.08 7.20
C ILE A 73 -5.07 -12.72 7.91
N LEU A 74 -4.15 -11.82 7.61
CA LEU A 74 -4.27 -10.41 7.96
C LEU A 74 -4.65 -9.65 6.69
N SER A 75 -5.83 -9.05 6.70
CA SER A 75 -6.32 -8.18 5.64
C SER A 75 -6.16 -6.73 6.09
N ASP A 76 -5.22 -6.02 5.47
CA ASP A 76 -5.03 -4.59 5.71
C ASP A 76 -5.85 -3.79 4.70
N ASP A 77 -7.01 -3.34 5.15
CA ASP A 77 -8.04 -2.70 4.33
C ASP A 77 -8.03 -1.16 4.51
N ILE A 78 -6.95 -0.58 5.05
CA ILE A 78 -6.86 0.84 5.44
C ILE A 78 -7.17 1.83 4.31
N TYR A 79 -7.05 1.42 3.05
CA TYR A 79 -7.34 2.24 1.87
C TYR A 79 -8.68 1.90 1.19
N GLU A 80 -9.57 1.12 1.80
CA GLU A 80 -10.82 0.65 1.20
C GLU A 80 -11.70 1.76 0.59
N HIS A 81 -11.68 2.94 1.19
CA HIS A 81 -12.46 4.10 0.72
C HIS A 81 -11.69 5.01 -0.24
N VAL A 82 -10.37 4.88 -0.36
CA VAL A 82 -9.56 5.66 -1.30
C VAL A 82 -9.39 4.85 -2.58
N ARG A 83 -10.40 4.90 -3.44
CA ARG A 83 -10.51 4.10 -4.66
C ARG A 83 -11.04 4.92 -5.84
N TYR A 84 -10.71 4.49 -7.05
CA TYR A 84 -10.93 5.23 -8.29
C TYR A 84 -11.60 4.36 -9.36
N ASP A 85 -12.16 5.01 -10.39
CA ASP A 85 -12.62 4.38 -11.64
C ASP A 85 -13.61 3.24 -11.41
N ASN A 86 -14.54 3.41 -10.47
CA ASN A 86 -15.52 2.39 -10.08
C ASN A 86 -14.88 1.07 -9.60
N PHE A 87 -13.64 1.11 -9.12
CA PHE A 87 -13.03 -0.06 -8.51
C PHE A 87 -13.86 -0.53 -7.32
N ASN A 88 -14.40 -1.74 -7.44
CA ASN A 88 -15.21 -2.37 -6.40
C ASN A 88 -14.28 -3.07 -5.40
N PHE A 89 -14.13 -2.48 -4.23
CA PHE A 89 -13.37 -3.06 -3.14
C PHE A 89 -14.02 -4.36 -2.66
N PHE A 90 -13.21 -5.39 -2.47
CA PHE A 90 -13.62 -6.66 -1.91
C PHE A 90 -12.54 -7.18 -0.98
N THR A 91 -12.86 -7.37 0.29
CA THR A 91 -11.93 -7.93 1.27
C THR A 91 -12.06 -9.45 1.36
N ILE A 92 -10.96 -10.13 1.65
CA ILE A 92 -10.95 -11.58 1.84
C ILE A 92 -11.80 -12.01 3.06
N ALA A 93 -12.06 -11.11 4.01
CA ALA A 93 -12.96 -11.34 5.14
C ALA A 93 -14.42 -11.58 4.73
N GLN A 94 -14.83 -11.16 3.51
CA GLN A 94 -16.16 -11.44 2.96
C GLN A 94 -16.31 -12.88 2.47
N VAL A 95 -15.23 -13.66 2.40
CA VAL A 95 -15.29 -15.09 2.07
C VAL A 95 -15.67 -15.86 3.35
N SER A 96 -16.93 -16.26 3.48
CA SER A 96 -17.51 -16.80 4.72
C SER A 96 -16.65 -17.90 5.37
N LYS A 97 -16.14 -18.85 4.57
CA LYS A 97 -15.28 -19.95 5.06
C LYS A 97 -13.87 -19.52 5.53
N LEU A 98 -13.48 -18.26 5.33
CA LEU A 98 -12.21 -17.70 5.78
C LEU A 98 -12.40 -16.70 6.94
N LYS A 99 -13.63 -16.25 7.21
CA LYS A 99 -13.95 -15.23 8.20
C LYS A 99 -13.34 -15.54 9.58
N ASP A 100 -13.52 -16.78 10.07
CA ASP A 100 -13.10 -17.20 11.41
C ASP A 100 -11.58 -17.34 11.59
N ARG A 101 -10.78 -17.00 10.59
CA ARG A 101 -9.31 -16.97 10.65
C ARG A 101 -8.72 -15.76 9.90
N THR A 102 -9.54 -14.77 9.63
CA THR A 102 -9.13 -13.50 9.05
C THR A 102 -9.18 -12.41 10.12
N LEU A 103 -8.06 -11.74 10.32
CA LEU A 103 -7.94 -10.49 11.06
C LEU A 103 -7.99 -9.35 10.06
N THR A 104 -9.07 -8.58 10.07
CA THR A 104 -9.21 -7.36 9.27
C THR A 104 -8.68 -6.18 10.05
N MET A 105 -7.79 -5.41 9.46
CA MET A 105 -7.22 -4.20 10.03
C MET A 105 -7.65 -2.98 9.21
N ASN A 106 -8.05 -1.93 9.89
CA ASN A 106 -8.43 -0.66 9.29
C ASN A 106 -8.12 0.50 10.24
N GLY A 107 -8.50 1.72 9.88
CA GLY A 107 -8.27 2.89 10.74
C GLY A 107 -8.76 4.19 10.11
N VAL A 108 -8.81 5.22 10.94
CA VAL A 108 -9.28 6.55 10.53
C VAL A 108 -8.19 7.42 9.87
N SER A 109 -6.94 6.97 9.91
CA SER A 109 -5.78 7.76 9.47
C SER A 109 -5.86 8.21 8.00
N LYS A 110 -6.40 7.39 7.10
CA LYS A 110 -6.32 7.61 5.64
C LYS A 110 -7.60 8.22 5.10
N SER A 111 -8.69 7.51 5.12
CA SER A 111 -9.97 7.96 4.57
C SER A 111 -10.51 9.20 5.28
N TYR A 112 -10.27 9.31 6.57
CA TYR A 112 -10.72 10.42 7.42
C TYR A 112 -9.67 11.52 7.60
N ALA A 113 -8.47 11.38 7.02
CA ALA A 113 -7.34 12.33 7.16
C ALA A 113 -6.94 12.57 8.64
N MET A 114 -7.05 11.55 9.48
CA MET A 114 -6.83 11.61 10.93
C MET A 114 -5.51 10.93 11.34
N THR A 115 -4.43 11.17 10.61
CA THR A 115 -3.12 10.55 10.90
C THR A 115 -2.59 10.91 12.27
N GLY A 116 -2.77 12.16 12.72
CA GLY A 116 -2.32 12.66 14.02
C GLY A 116 -3.07 12.08 15.22
N TRP A 117 -4.28 11.57 15.02
CA TRP A 117 -5.12 10.99 16.06
C TRP A 117 -4.69 9.59 16.51
N ARG A 118 -3.86 8.92 15.72
CA ARG A 118 -3.26 7.62 16.02
C ARG A 118 -4.27 6.51 16.36
N ILE A 119 -5.37 6.40 15.59
CA ILE A 119 -6.40 5.38 15.76
C ILE A 119 -6.40 4.40 14.58
N GLY A 120 -6.26 3.13 14.91
CA GLY A 120 -6.55 1.97 14.08
C GLY A 120 -7.40 0.98 14.86
N TYR A 121 -8.07 0.10 14.17
CA TYR A 121 -8.89 -0.95 14.75
C TYR A 121 -8.76 -2.24 13.94
N ALA A 122 -9.07 -3.35 14.61
CA ALA A 122 -9.07 -4.67 14.01
C ALA A 122 -10.29 -5.47 14.44
N ALA A 123 -10.79 -6.29 13.52
CA ALA A 123 -11.86 -7.25 13.79
C ALA A 123 -11.43 -8.63 13.28
N GLY A 124 -11.74 -9.67 14.07
CA GLY A 124 -11.32 -11.02 13.71
C GLY A 124 -11.62 -12.06 14.79
N PRO A 125 -10.94 -13.22 14.75
CA PRO A 125 -11.14 -14.31 15.69
C PRO A 125 -10.98 -13.85 17.14
N LYS A 126 -11.93 -14.23 18.00
CA LYS A 126 -12.01 -13.80 19.41
C LYS A 126 -10.69 -14.00 20.17
N ASP A 127 -10.04 -15.14 19.97
CA ASP A 127 -8.81 -15.45 20.69
C ASP A 127 -7.63 -14.58 20.25
N ILE A 128 -7.57 -14.23 18.94
CA ILE A 128 -6.57 -13.30 18.41
C ILE A 128 -6.81 -11.90 18.97
N ILE A 129 -8.06 -11.42 18.97
CA ILE A 129 -8.40 -10.10 19.53
C ILE A 129 -8.08 -10.02 21.02
N LYS A 130 -8.40 -11.08 21.79
CA LYS A 130 -8.03 -11.16 23.22
C LYS A 130 -6.51 -11.09 23.42
N ALA A 131 -5.74 -11.82 22.60
CA ALA A 131 -4.29 -11.82 22.67
C ALA A 131 -3.70 -10.44 22.34
N ILE A 132 -4.23 -9.76 21.30
CA ILE A 132 -3.85 -8.38 20.95
C ILE A 132 -4.12 -7.44 22.13
N GLY A 133 -5.32 -7.50 22.74
CA GLY A 133 -5.68 -6.67 23.89
C GLY A 133 -4.76 -6.91 25.09
N LYS A 134 -4.38 -8.17 25.36
CA LYS A 134 -3.44 -8.50 26.43
C LYS A 134 -2.05 -7.88 26.18
N ILE A 135 -1.51 -7.98 24.97
CA ILE A 135 -0.20 -7.40 24.62
C ILE A 135 -0.28 -5.87 24.68
N GLN A 136 -1.34 -5.28 24.12
CA GLN A 136 -1.55 -3.84 24.13
C GLN A 136 -1.62 -3.27 25.55
N SER A 137 -2.34 -3.95 26.46
CA SER A 137 -2.46 -3.50 27.85
C SER A 137 -1.13 -3.45 28.60
N GLN A 138 -0.14 -4.26 28.18
CA GLN A 138 1.20 -4.32 28.77
C GLN A 138 2.23 -3.43 28.03
N SER A 139 1.85 -2.80 26.91
CA SER A 139 2.77 -1.96 26.11
C SER A 139 2.29 -0.50 26.07
N THR A 140 1.25 -0.21 25.29
CA THR A 140 0.74 1.16 25.07
C THR A 140 -0.54 1.44 25.88
N SER A 141 -1.02 0.50 26.69
CA SER A 141 -2.27 0.50 27.43
C SER A 141 -3.49 0.55 26.50
N ASN A 142 -3.85 1.73 26.01
CA ASN A 142 -4.95 1.95 25.06
C ASN A 142 -4.74 3.26 24.28
N PRO A 143 -5.45 3.47 23.16
CA PRO A 143 -5.46 4.75 22.47
C PRO A 143 -6.07 5.85 23.37
N SER A 144 -5.68 7.11 23.10
CA SER A 144 -6.25 8.29 23.77
C SER A 144 -7.78 8.29 23.68
N SER A 145 -8.48 8.52 24.79
CA SER A 145 -9.95 8.59 24.86
C SER A 145 -10.54 9.69 23.96
N VAL A 146 -9.87 10.84 23.89
CA VAL A 146 -10.24 11.93 22.98
C VAL A 146 -10.16 11.47 21.52
N SER A 147 -9.08 10.76 21.16
CA SER A 147 -8.92 10.21 19.81
C SER A 147 -9.98 9.13 19.50
N GLN A 148 -10.36 8.32 20.48
CA GLN A 148 -11.42 7.34 20.31
C GLN A 148 -12.77 8.01 20.06
N ALA A 149 -13.13 9.04 20.85
CA ALA A 149 -14.37 9.80 20.65
C ALA A 149 -14.40 10.45 19.24
N ALA A 150 -13.29 11.05 18.80
CA ALA A 150 -13.18 11.60 17.46
C ALA A 150 -13.33 10.52 16.36
N ALA A 151 -12.79 9.32 16.58
CA ALA A 151 -12.95 8.21 15.64
C ALA A 151 -14.38 7.68 15.59
N VAL A 152 -15.10 7.65 16.72
CA VAL A 152 -16.53 7.29 16.77
C VAL A 152 -17.35 8.25 15.89
N GLU A 153 -17.13 9.57 16.03
CA GLU A 153 -17.81 10.57 15.20
C GLU A 153 -17.41 10.43 13.72
N ALA A 154 -16.14 10.21 13.42
CA ALA A 154 -15.66 10.01 12.05
C ALA A 154 -16.34 8.82 11.37
N LEU A 155 -16.57 7.73 12.09
CA LEU A 155 -17.15 6.49 11.54
C LEU A 155 -18.69 6.55 11.45
N ASN A 156 -19.36 7.23 12.38
CA ASN A 156 -20.83 7.29 12.45
C ASN A 156 -21.42 8.55 11.80
N GLY A 157 -20.61 9.58 11.64
CA GLY A 157 -21.05 10.85 11.04
C GLY A 157 -21.25 10.77 9.52
N LYS A 158 -21.55 11.91 8.89
CA LYS A 158 -21.76 11.99 7.43
C LYS A 158 -20.52 11.56 6.66
N GLN A 159 -20.70 10.75 5.62
CA GLN A 159 -19.60 10.15 4.84
C GLN A 159 -19.41 10.80 3.45
N ASP A 160 -20.19 11.82 3.08
CA ASP A 160 -20.19 12.45 1.74
C ASP A 160 -18.82 12.98 1.33
N PHE A 161 -18.05 13.47 2.30
CA PHE A 161 -16.70 13.98 2.07
C PHE A 161 -15.73 12.94 1.52
N ILE A 162 -15.95 11.63 1.78
CA ILE A 162 -15.10 10.54 1.28
C ILE A 162 -15.12 10.53 -0.25
N LYS A 163 -16.31 10.64 -0.86
CA LYS A 163 -16.45 10.70 -2.32
C LYS A 163 -15.78 11.94 -2.90
N ILE A 164 -15.96 13.09 -2.26
CA ILE A 164 -15.34 14.36 -2.67
C ILE A 164 -13.81 14.23 -2.65
N ARG A 165 -13.24 13.71 -1.56
CA ARG A 165 -11.80 13.49 -1.42
C ARG A 165 -11.25 12.48 -2.43
N SER A 166 -11.94 11.36 -2.64
CA SER A 166 -11.55 10.36 -3.63
C SER A 166 -11.51 10.95 -5.04
N ASN A 167 -12.47 11.79 -5.41
CA ASN A 167 -12.47 12.49 -6.70
C ASN A 167 -11.28 13.44 -6.84
N GLU A 168 -10.91 14.14 -5.77
CA GLU A 168 -9.74 15.02 -5.77
C GLU A 168 -8.44 14.22 -5.89
N PHE A 169 -8.31 13.10 -5.18
CA PHE A 169 -7.18 12.19 -5.33
C PHE A 169 -7.13 11.58 -6.75
N LYS A 170 -8.27 11.27 -7.36
CA LYS A 170 -8.31 10.80 -8.74
C LYS A 170 -7.73 11.82 -9.72
N LYS A 171 -8.07 13.12 -9.57
CA LYS A 171 -7.47 14.19 -10.40
C LYS A 171 -5.95 14.23 -10.24
N ARG A 172 -5.46 14.20 -9.01
CA ARG A 172 -4.03 14.20 -8.69
C ARG A 172 -3.32 12.97 -9.26
N ARG A 173 -3.88 11.77 -9.08
CA ARG A 173 -3.38 10.53 -9.68
C ARG A 173 -3.24 10.65 -11.19
N ASN A 174 -4.29 11.07 -11.86
CA ASN A 174 -4.29 11.18 -13.33
C ASN A 174 -3.22 12.14 -13.82
N PHE A 175 -3.07 13.28 -13.15
CA PHE A 175 -2.01 14.24 -13.46
C PHE A 175 -0.63 13.63 -13.27
N VAL A 176 -0.35 13.02 -12.12
CA VAL A 176 0.95 12.44 -11.79
C VAL A 176 1.31 11.30 -12.75
N VAL A 177 0.38 10.36 -13.01
CA VAL A 177 0.62 9.23 -13.93
C VAL A 177 0.90 9.74 -15.35
N LYS A 178 0.11 10.70 -15.85
CA LYS A 178 0.32 11.29 -17.17
C LYS A 178 1.70 11.97 -17.27
N SER A 179 2.07 12.74 -16.26
CA SER A 179 3.37 13.44 -16.22
C SER A 179 4.54 12.45 -16.19
N LEU A 180 4.47 11.41 -15.36
CA LEU A 180 5.52 10.40 -15.26
C LEU A 180 5.69 9.63 -16.57
N ASN A 181 4.60 9.20 -17.19
CA ASN A 181 4.65 8.44 -18.46
C ASN A 181 5.08 9.30 -19.67
N SER A 182 5.16 10.61 -19.53
CA SER A 182 5.78 11.49 -20.55
C SER A 182 7.30 11.59 -20.44
N ILE A 183 7.90 11.00 -19.40
CA ILE A 183 9.35 11.04 -19.14
C ILE A 183 10.00 9.78 -19.72
N LYS A 184 10.96 9.95 -20.62
CA LYS A 184 11.72 8.82 -21.19
C LYS A 184 12.46 8.04 -20.09
N GLY A 185 12.25 6.73 -20.07
CA GLY A 185 12.88 5.85 -19.08
C GLY A 185 12.09 5.64 -17.80
N ILE A 186 10.94 6.30 -17.65
CA ILE A 186 9.96 6.09 -16.57
C ILE A 186 8.73 5.37 -17.12
N ASN A 187 8.20 4.42 -16.37
CA ASN A 187 6.91 3.77 -16.63
C ASN A 187 6.09 3.70 -15.34
N CYS A 188 4.82 4.07 -15.40
CA CYS A 188 3.94 4.13 -14.23
C CYS A 188 2.59 3.52 -14.54
N LEU A 189 2.23 2.43 -13.86
CA LEU A 189 0.89 1.86 -13.92
C LEU A 189 -0.11 2.79 -13.23
N ILE A 190 -1.36 2.75 -13.70
CA ILE A 190 -2.47 3.49 -13.09
C ILE A 190 -2.96 2.72 -11.85
N PRO A 191 -2.85 3.29 -10.64
CA PRO A 191 -3.34 2.62 -9.43
C PRO A 191 -4.87 2.62 -9.31
N ASN A 192 -5.41 1.56 -8.69
CA ASN A 192 -6.84 1.42 -8.42
C ASN A 192 -7.29 2.21 -7.18
N GLY A 193 -6.36 2.47 -6.25
CA GLY A 193 -6.66 3.13 -4.98
C GLY A 193 -5.42 3.61 -4.25
N ALA A 194 -5.56 3.88 -2.95
CA ALA A 194 -4.58 4.58 -2.12
C ALA A 194 -4.22 5.96 -2.69
N PHE A 195 -3.15 6.58 -2.27
CA PHE A 195 -2.68 7.85 -2.82
C PHE A 195 -1.19 7.80 -3.17
N TYR A 196 -0.79 6.65 -3.77
CA TYR A 196 0.58 6.39 -4.21
C TYR A 196 0.61 5.96 -5.66
N VAL A 197 1.70 6.30 -6.33
CA VAL A 197 2.16 5.67 -7.56
C VAL A 197 3.51 5.02 -7.32
N PHE A 198 3.80 3.98 -8.08
CA PHE A 198 5.04 3.20 -7.96
C PHE A 198 5.70 3.02 -9.33
N PRO A 199 6.21 4.13 -9.91
CA PRO A 199 6.82 4.11 -11.22
C PRO A 199 8.16 3.35 -11.25
N SER A 200 8.42 2.70 -12.37
CA SER A 200 9.72 2.14 -12.71
C SER A 200 10.66 3.24 -13.18
N CYS A 201 11.90 3.24 -12.67
CA CYS A 201 13.01 4.05 -13.18
C CYS A 201 14.09 3.21 -13.87
N LYS A 202 13.80 1.93 -14.16
CA LYS A 202 14.77 0.99 -14.76
C LYS A 202 15.39 1.49 -16.05
N GLY A 203 14.63 2.21 -16.88
CA GLY A 203 15.13 2.81 -18.11
C GLY A 203 16.22 3.86 -17.92
N LEU A 204 16.36 4.38 -16.69
CA LEU A 204 17.36 5.38 -16.31
C LEU A 204 18.54 4.78 -15.50
N LEU A 205 18.48 3.48 -15.15
CA LEU A 205 19.53 2.79 -14.38
C LEU A 205 20.53 2.13 -15.35
N ASN A 206 21.53 2.89 -15.80
CA ASN A 206 22.51 2.41 -16.77
C ASN A 206 23.86 3.13 -16.63
N LYS A 207 24.87 2.66 -17.36
CA LYS A 207 26.23 3.24 -17.34
C LYS A 207 26.28 4.71 -17.79
N LYS A 208 25.46 5.11 -18.77
CA LYS A 208 25.42 6.50 -19.28
C LYS A 208 24.96 7.47 -18.19
N THR A 209 23.89 7.14 -17.47
CA THR A 209 23.34 7.99 -16.40
C THR A 209 24.15 7.94 -15.10
N LYS A 210 25.07 6.97 -14.98
CA LYS A 210 25.86 6.70 -13.76
C LYS A 210 24.96 6.42 -12.52
N LEU A 211 23.73 5.97 -12.75
CA LEU A 211 22.81 5.52 -11.70
C LEU A 211 22.88 4.00 -11.59
N LYS A 212 23.28 3.51 -10.41
CA LYS A 212 23.46 2.07 -10.17
C LYS A 212 22.13 1.37 -9.84
N ASN A 213 21.26 2.03 -9.09
CA ASN A 213 20.01 1.49 -8.55
C ASN A 213 19.02 2.60 -8.21
N ASP A 214 17.83 2.23 -7.76
CA ASP A 214 16.77 3.15 -7.34
C ASP A 214 17.16 4.04 -6.13
N THR A 215 18.00 3.54 -5.23
CA THR A 215 18.53 4.34 -4.11
C THR A 215 19.36 5.51 -4.64
N SER A 216 20.28 5.26 -5.58
CA SER A 216 21.09 6.32 -6.17
C SER A 216 20.25 7.30 -7.01
N PHE A 217 19.17 6.84 -7.65
CA PHE A 217 18.20 7.68 -8.34
C PHE A 217 17.49 8.64 -7.36
N VAL A 218 16.92 8.10 -6.28
CA VAL A 218 16.17 8.87 -5.27
C VAL A 218 17.06 9.87 -4.56
N GLN A 219 18.28 9.47 -4.18
CA GLN A 219 19.24 10.34 -3.54
C GLN A 219 19.62 11.52 -4.42
N LYS A 220 20.01 11.27 -5.67
CA LYS A 220 20.37 12.36 -6.61
C LYS A 220 19.19 13.25 -6.97
N LEU A 221 17.97 12.72 -7.04
CA LEU A 221 16.78 13.52 -7.25
C LEU A 221 16.54 14.48 -6.08
N LEU A 222 16.75 14.01 -4.85
CA LEU A 222 16.65 14.87 -3.66
C LEU A 222 17.73 15.95 -3.65
N GLU A 223 18.98 15.58 -3.89
CA GLU A 223 20.14 16.50 -3.87
C GLU A 223 20.04 17.59 -4.94
N LYS A 224 19.63 17.24 -6.17
CA LYS A 224 19.62 18.16 -7.31
C LYS A 224 18.34 18.99 -7.43
N GLU A 225 17.20 18.38 -7.10
CA GLU A 225 15.89 18.97 -7.40
C GLU A 225 15.04 19.21 -6.14
N ASN A 226 15.52 18.83 -4.95
CA ASN A 226 14.78 18.94 -3.69
C ASN A 226 13.39 18.25 -3.78
N VAL A 227 13.33 17.06 -4.41
CA VAL A 227 12.14 16.23 -4.47
C VAL A 227 12.38 14.94 -3.71
N ALA A 228 11.70 14.79 -2.57
CA ALA A 228 11.77 13.60 -1.74
C ALA A 228 10.77 12.54 -2.21
N VAL A 229 11.28 11.36 -2.55
CA VAL A 229 10.50 10.15 -2.89
C VAL A 229 11.12 8.95 -2.16
N VAL A 230 10.46 7.80 -2.19
CA VAL A 230 10.98 6.61 -1.48
C VAL A 230 11.40 5.55 -2.50
N GLN A 231 12.62 5.04 -2.37
CA GLN A 231 13.15 3.99 -3.25
C GLN A 231 12.32 2.70 -3.14
N GLY A 232 12.20 2.00 -4.25
CA GLY A 232 11.46 0.74 -4.33
C GLY A 232 12.10 -0.40 -3.55
N SER A 233 13.44 -0.39 -3.42
CA SER A 233 14.20 -1.33 -2.60
C SER A 233 13.75 -1.33 -1.13
N ALA A 234 13.29 -0.19 -0.58
CA ALA A 234 12.67 -0.12 0.75
C ALA A 234 11.37 -0.93 0.88
N PHE A 235 10.75 -1.26 -0.25
CA PHE A 235 9.57 -2.12 -0.35
C PHE A 235 9.89 -3.51 -0.91
N GLY A 236 11.19 -3.84 -1.02
CA GLY A 236 11.65 -5.14 -1.54
C GLY A 236 11.59 -5.28 -3.06
N LEU A 237 11.46 -4.19 -3.83
CA LEU A 237 11.43 -4.22 -5.29
C LEU A 237 12.30 -3.11 -5.89
N GLU A 238 13.53 -3.45 -6.26
CA GLU A 238 14.51 -2.54 -6.85
C GLU A 238 14.12 -2.08 -8.26
N GLY A 239 14.55 -0.87 -8.61
CA GLY A 239 14.30 -0.24 -9.92
C GLY A 239 12.97 0.52 -9.99
N TYR A 240 12.36 0.79 -8.85
CA TYR A 240 11.12 1.56 -8.70
C TYR A 240 11.29 2.66 -7.65
N PHE A 241 10.30 3.55 -7.57
CA PHE A 241 10.20 4.51 -6.48
C PHE A 241 8.74 4.87 -6.19
N ARG A 242 8.43 5.18 -4.94
CA ARG A 242 7.08 5.58 -4.54
C ARG A 242 6.95 7.08 -4.48
N ILE A 243 5.89 7.61 -5.10
CA ILE A 243 5.44 8.99 -4.92
C ILE A 243 4.10 8.98 -4.19
N SER A 244 3.96 9.79 -3.14
CA SER A 244 2.67 10.12 -2.55
C SER A 244 2.09 11.37 -3.22
N TYR A 245 0.84 11.29 -3.69
CA TYR A 245 0.13 12.45 -4.20
C TYR A 245 -0.87 13.04 -3.19
N ALA A 246 -0.69 12.71 -1.90
CA ALA A 246 -1.45 13.31 -0.80
C ALA A 246 -0.91 14.70 -0.43
N THR A 247 -0.78 15.58 -1.43
CA THR A 247 -0.35 16.98 -1.31
C THR A 247 -1.10 17.87 -2.31
N SER A 248 -0.91 19.17 -2.30
CA SER A 248 -1.60 20.09 -3.20
C SER A 248 -1.24 19.86 -4.68
N MET A 249 -2.17 20.17 -5.58
CA MET A 249 -1.88 20.12 -7.02
C MET A 249 -0.73 21.06 -7.43
N LYS A 250 -0.58 22.20 -6.74
CA LYS A 250 0.55 23.14 -6.94
C LYS A 250 1.88 22.45 -6.66
N ASN A 251 1.98 21.73 -5.54
CA ASN A 251 3.20 20.99 -5.19
C ASN A 251 3.47 19.84 -6.16
N LEU A 252 2.41 19.13 -6.60
CA LEU A 252 2.55 18.04 -7.58
C LEU A 252 3.06 18.55 -8.93
N LYS A 253 2.53 19.68 -9.43
CA LYS A 253 3.02 20.30 -10.67
C LYS A 253 4.51 20.60 -10.57
N LYS A 254 4.93 21.31 -9.52
CA LYS A 254 6.33 21.64 -9.28
C LYS A 254 7.22 20.39 -9.14
N ALA A 255 6.74 19.34 -8.45
CA ALA A 255 7.49 18.09 -8.33
C ALA A 255 7.64 17.37 -9.67
N MET A 256 6.59 17.30 -10.49
CA MET A 256 6.67 16.64 -11.82
C MET A 256 7.60 17.39 -12.78
N GLU A 257 7.58 18.72 -12.78
CA GLU A 257 8.52 19.56 -13.55
C GLU A 257 9.98 19.26 -13.16
N ARG A 258 10.27 19.20 -11.86
CA ARG A 258 11.60 18.91 -11.33
C ARG A 258 12.05 17.47 -11.64
N ILE A 259 11.17 16.47 -11.46
CA ILE A 259 11.48 15.08 -11.83
C ILE A 259 11.78 14.99 -13.32
N LYS A 260 11.01 15.69 -14.17
CA LYS A 260 11.25 15.72 -15.60
C LYS A 260 12.61 16.37 -15.93
N SER A 261 12.91 17.54 -15.36
CA SER A 261 14.20 18.24 -15.50
C SER A 261 15.36 17.32 -15.15
N PHE A 262 15.29 16.66 -14.00
CA PHE A 262 16.30 15.70 -13.57
C PHE A 262 16.48 14.55 -14.55
N CYS A 263 15.40 13.91 -14.97
CA CYS A 263 15.46 12.78 -15.90
C CYS A 263 16.00 13.21 -17.29
N ASP A 264 15.60 14.38 -17.79
CA ASP A 264 16.10 14.93 -19.05
C ASP A 264 17.62 15.23 -18.98
N SER A 265 18.11 15.71 -17.82
CA SER A 265 19.55 15.94 -17.60
C SER A 265 20.39 14.67 -17.58
N LEU A 266 19.79 13.51 -17.26
CA LEU A 266 20.46 12.21 -17.29
C LEU A 266 20.55 11.61 -18.69
N ASN A 267 19.70 12.04 -19.60
CA ASN A 267 19.65 11.54 -20.98
C ASN A 267 20.55 12.32 -21.95
N LYS A 268 21.07 13.48 -21.51
CA LYS A 268 22.10 14.25 -22.22
C LYS A 268 23.46 13.61 -22.02
#